data_febe6da99f865b48f560c20a856d7ee7
#
_entry.id   febe6da99f865b48f560c20a856d7ee7
#
_cell.length_a   1.000
_cell.length_b   1.000
_cell.length_c   1.000
_cell.angle_alpha   90.00
_cell.angle_beta   90.00
_cell.angle_gamma   90.00
#
_symmetry.space_group_name_H-M   'P 1'
#
loop_
_entity.id
_entity.type
_entity.pdbx_description
1 polymer ?
#
loop_
_entity_poly.entity_id
_entity_poly.type
_entity_poly.pdbx_seq_one_letter_code
_entity_poly.pdbx_strand_id
1 'polypeptide(L)' 'GDVYKRQVVNLSELSKIDGEKVDLESLKQAGLIRPNSKRIKLLGTGNVDKAYQVQVSLFSKSAKEKIEAAGGSFIEE' A
#
# COMPACT_ATOMS: atom_id res chain seq x y z
N GLY A 1 -10.27 16.99 -12.51
CA GLY A 1 -9.19 16.67 -12.12
C GLY A 1 -8.74 15.25 -11.96
N ASP A 2 -7.59 15.14 -11.37
CA ASP A 2 -6.94 13.86 -11.21
C ASP A 2 -7.23 13.22 -9.85
N VAL A 3 -8.24 13.72 -9.18
CA VAL A 3 -8.60 13.25 -7.85
C VAL A 3 -8.93 11.76 -7.86
N TYR A 4 -9.47 11.30 -8.97
CA TYR A 4 -9.88 9.90 -9.11
C TYR A 4 -8.77 8.99 -9.59
N LYS A 5 -7.69 9.56 -10.10
CA LYS A 5 -6.62 8.78 -10.69
C LYS A 5 -5.51 8.48 -9.70
N ARG A 6 -5.44 9.22 -8.61
CA ARG A 6 -4.41 9.06 -7.62
C ARG A 6 -5.03 8.99 -6.25
N GLN A 7 -4.87 7.84 -5.63
CA GLN A 7 -5.32 7.65 -4.26
C GLN A 7 -4.13 7.39 -3.36
N VAL A 8 -4.28 7.76 -2.11
CA VAL A 8 -3.24 7.61 -1.11
C VAL A 8 -3.68 6.56 -0.10
N VAL A 9 -2.79 5.64 0.21
CA VAL A 9 -3.00 4.64 1.24
C VAL A 9 -1.89 4.79 2.27
N ASN A 10 -2.27 4.90 3.53
CA ASN A 10 -1.31 4.99 4.63
C ASN A 10 -0.99 3.59 5.16
N LEU A 11 0.21 3.45 5.73
CA LEU A 11 0.63 2.15 6.28
C LEU A 11 -0.32 1.66 7.37
N SER A 12 -0.90 2.58 8.15
CA SER A 12 -1.84 2.21 9.19
C SER A 12 -3.09 1.50 8.66
N GLU A 13 -3.39 1.69 7.38
CA GLU A 13 -4.56 1.07 6.76
C GLU A 13 -4.29 -0.34 6.28
N LEU A 14 -3.03 -0.75 6.20
CA LEU A 14 -2.67 -2.07 5.70
C LEU A 14 -3.16 -3.20 6.61
N SER A 15 -3.42 -2.90 7.86
CA SER A 15 -3.98 -3.89 8.79
C SER A 15 -5.36 -4.37 8.39
N LYS A 16 -6.04 -3.63 7.52
CA LYS A 16 -7.35 -4.01 7.01
C LYS A 16 -7.27 -5.03 5.89
N ILE A 17 -6.07 -5.23 5.35
CA ILE A 17 -5.86 -6.22 4.29
C ILE A 17 -5.76 -7.60 4.92
N ASP A 18 -6.46 -8.55 4.33
CA ASP A 18 -6.38 -9.94 4.76
C ASP A 18 -5.17 -10.58 4.09
N GLY A 19 -4.13 -10.86 4.87
CA GLY A 19 -2.90 -11.42 4.35
C GLY A 19 -1.77 -10.41 4.32
N GLU A 20 -0.72 -10.74 3.58
CA GLU A 20 0.51 -9.96 3.57
C GLU A 20 0.80 -9.30 2.23
N LYS A 21 0.03 -9.59 1.20
CA LYS A 21 0.26 -9.04 -0.12
C LYS A 21 -0.50 -7.73 -0.30
N VAL A 22 0.23 -6.70 -0.69
CA VAL A 22 -0.33 -5.36 -0.91
C VAL A 22 -0.23 -5.03 -2.39
N ASP A 23 -1.36 -5.10 -3.07
CA ASP A 23 -1.46 -4.72 -4.48
C ASP A 23 -2.80 -4.04 -4.71
N LEU A 24 -3.04 -3.62 -5.96
CA LEU A 24 -4.28 -2.93 -6.26
C LEU A 24 -5.50 -3.78 -5.92
N GLU A 25 -5.43 -5.07 -6.20
CA GLU A 25 -6.56 -5.94 -5.96
C GLU A 25 -6.86 -6.14 -4.49
N SER A 26 -5.83 -6.38 -3.67
CA SER A 26 -6.03 -6.53 -2.25
C SER A 26 -6.54 -5.24 -1.60
N LEU A 27 -6.06 -4.09 -2.10
CA LEU A 27 -6.52 -2.81 -1.61
C LEU A 27 -7.98 -2.55 -1.97
N LYS A 28 -8.39 -2.96 -3.17
CA LYS A 28 -9.79 -2.88 -3.57
C LYS A 28 -10.68 -3.76 -2.72
N GLN A 29 -10.26 -4.99 -2.47
CA GLN A 29 -11.02 -5.93 -1.66
C GLN A 29 -11.17 -5.45 -0.22
N ALA A 30 -10.16 -4.79 0.30
CA ALA A 30 -10.20 -4.24 1.65
C ALA A 30 -11.00 -2.94 1.74
N GLY A 31 -11.44 -2.40 0.61
CA GLY A 31 -12.18 -1.15 0.59
C GLY A 31 -11.34 0.08 0.81
N LEU A 32 -10.02 -0.03 0.66
CA LEU A 32 -9.12 1.09 0.87
C LEU A 32 -9.00 1.99 -0.33
N ILE A 33 -9.30 1.49 -1.51
CA ILE A 33 -9.29 2.28 -2.74
C ILE A 33 -10.53 1.95 -3.55
N ARG A 34 -10.82 2.81 -4.52
CA ARG A 34 -12.00 2.63 -5.37
C ARG A 34 -11.77 1.53 -6.39
N PRO A 35 -12.83 0.84 -6.83
CA PRO A 35 -12.68 -0.28 -7.77
C PRO A 35 -12.04 0.10 -9.10
N ASN A 36 -12.18 1.35 -9.53
CA ASN A 36 -11.59 1.82 -10.78
C ASN A 36 -10.27 2.54 -10.60
N SER A 37 -9.68 2.47 -9.41
CA SER A 37 -8.39 3.11 -9.15
C SER A 37 -7.29 2.38 -9.92
N LYS A 38 -6.43 3.16 -10.57
CA LYS A 38 -5.32 2.62 -11.34
C LYS A 38 -3.97 2.95 -10.71
N ARG A 39 -3.92 4.01 -9.93
CA ARG A 39 -2.69 4.46 -9.29
C ARG A 39 -2.95 4.77 -7.83
N ILE A 40 -2.07 4.29 -7.01
CA ILE A 40 -2.07 4.63 -5.60
C ILE A 40 -0.67 5.01 -5.19
N LYS A 41 -0.58 5.80 -4.13
CA LYS A 41 0.69 6.09 -3.50
C LYS A 41 0.62 5.61 -2.07
N LEU A 42 1.60 4.81 -1.69
CA LEU A 42 1.69 4.31 -0.33
C LEU A 42 2.50 5.30 0.50
N LEU A 43 1.90 5.80 1.56
CA LEU A 43 2.54 6.76 2.45
C LEU A 43 2.96 6.11 3.76
N GLY A 44 4.02 6.63 4.35
CA GLY A 44 4.59 6.07 5.57
C GLY A 44 3.91 6.46 6.87
N THR A 45 2.67 6.94 6.81
CA THR A 45 1.94 7.30 8.01
C THR A 45 1.45 6.06 8.73
N GLY A 46 1.77 5.95 10.01
CA GLY A 46 1.42 4.78 10.79
C GLY A 46 2.55 3.78 10.86
N ASN A 47 2.26 2.61 11.36
CA ASN A 47 3.24 1.55 11.54
C ASN A 47 2.73 0.24 10.96
N VAL A 48 3.67 -0.63 10.61
CA VAL A 48 3.35 -1.99 10.17
C VAL A 48 4.09 -2.97 11.08
N ASP A 49 3.45 -4.08 11.36
CA ASP A 49 4.02 -5.13 12.20
C ASP A 49 4.08 -6.47 11.48
N LYS A 50 3.82 -6.48 10.19
CA LYS A 50 3.90 -7.66 9.35
C LYS A 50 4.88 -7.44 8.22
N ALA A 51 5.45 -8.52 7.72
CA ALA A 51 6.34 -8.51 6.57
C ALA A 51 5.51 -8.45 5.28
N TYR A 52 4.98 -7.29 4.97
CA TYR A 52 4.16 -7.12 3.78
C TYR A 52 4.98 -7.23 2.50
N GLN A 53 4.39 -7.82 1.48
CA GLN A 53 4.94 -7.85 0.15
C GLN A 53 4.17 -6.83 -0.68
N VAL A 54 4.83 -5.74 -1.02
CA VAL A 54 4.18 -4.58 -1.62
C VAL A 54 4.44 -4.56 -3.11
N GLN A 55 3.37 -4.53 -3.88
CA GLN A 55 3.43 -4.48 -5.34
C GLN A 55 2.68 -3.26 -5.84
N VAL A 56 3.19 -2.08 -5.47
CA VAL A 56 2.66 -0.81 -5.94
C VAL A 56 3.82 -0.02 -6.52
N SER A 57 3.53 0.82 -7.50
CA SER A 57 4.56 1.54 -8.22
C SER A 57 4.98 2.84 -7.55
N LEU A 58 4.16 3.40 -6.69
CA LEU A 58 4.45 4.66 -6.01
C LEU A 58 4.41 4.48 -4.50
N PHE A 59 5.45 4.93 -3.84
CA PHE A 59 5.53 4.89 -2.37
C PHE A 59 6.50 5.96 -1.89
N SER A 60 6.27 6.45 -0.68
CA SER A 60 7.17 7.41 -0.08
C SER A 60 8.40 6.71 0.50
N LYS A 61 9.45 7.48 0.73
CA LYS A 61 10.67 6.94 1.32
C LYS A 61 10.41 6.35 2.70
N SER A 62 9.61 7.02 3.51
CA SER A 62 9.28 6.52 4.84
C SER A 62 8.45 5.25 4.79
N ALA A 63 7.57 5.11 3.80
CA ALA A 63 6.83 3.87 3.62
C ALA A 63 7.78 2.71 3.34
N LYS A 64 8.73 2.93 2.43
CA LYS A 64 9.72 1.91 2.10
C LYS A 64 10.53 1.50 3.33
N GLU A 65 11.01 2.47 4.09
CA GLU A 65 11.81 2.20 5.27
C GLU A 65 11.04 1.38 6.30
N LYS A 66 9.79 1.72 6.55
CA LYS A 66 8.99 1.03 7.54
C LYS A 66 8.62 -0.40 7.11
N ILE A 67 8.31 -0.57 5.83
CA ILE A 67 8.01 -1.91 5.30
C ILE A 67 9.23 -2.80 5.41
N GLU A 68 10.39 -2.30 5.01
CA GLU A 68 11.62 -3.08 5.07
C GLU A 68 12.04 -3.37 6.51
N ALA A 69 11.85 -2.42 7.41
CA ALA A 69 12.15 -2.60 8.82
C ALA A 69 11.29 -3.71 9.46
N ALA A 70 10.09 -3.91 8.95
CA ALA A 70 9.21 -4.97 9.43
C ALA A 70 9.47 -6.31 8.73
N GLY A 71 10.48 -6.38 7.88
CA GLY A 71 10.82 -7.60 7.17
C GLY A 71 10.13 -7.76 5.83
N GLY A 72 9.37 -6.76 5.42
CA GLY A 72 8.67 -6.81 4.14
C GLY A 72 9.58 -6.46 2.97
N SER A 73 9.01 -6.49 1.79
CA SER A 73 9.75 -6.19 0.57
C SER A 73 8.84 -5.55 -0.46
N PHE A 74 9.46 -4.93 -1.45
CA PHE A 74 8.75 -4.36 -2.58
C PHE A 74 9.00 -5.24 -3.80
N ILE A 75 7.92 -5.64 -4.45
CA ILE A 75 7.98 -6.51 -5.62
C ILE A 75 7.86 -5.63 -6.86
N GLU A 76 8.80 -5.77 -7.78
CA GLU A 76 8.74 -5.06 -9.05
C GLU A 76 7.89 -5.87 -10.04
N GLU A 77 7.14 -5.13 -10.83
CA GLU A 77 6.36 -5.75 -11.89
C GLU A 77 7.20 -5.95 -13.14
#